data_2f3a22f42ec4d10a4a8ad430efac18fa
#
_entry.id   2f3a22f42ec4d10a4a8ad430efac18fa
#
_cell.length_a   1.000
_cell.length_b   1.000
_cell.length_c   1.000
_cell.angle_alpha   90.00
_cell.angle_beta   90.00
_cell.angle_gamma   90.00
#
_symmetry.space_group_name_H-M   'P 1'
#
loop_
_entity.id
_entity.type
_entity.pdbx_description
1 polymer ?
#
loop_
_entity_poly.entity_id
_entity_poly.type
_entity_poly.pdbx_seq_one_letter_code
_entity_poly.pdbx_strand_id
1 'polypeptide(L)'
;GENDMVSSIDKVLTTIASQDAVPYIIAEIPTNPRVEVPDLQNLKAVLSKQRQTPNGDTAIDPVFILDQTFCPNVHFLGEEDILATVRTISYASGSKFPSGGKCTAGYCVANNKAKALMPNIALHLSLCDNEATAQQYEILAAQLPSMLQRIKDAYVNTREFVTFIKETLPEAKLNFVSEDLVNEG
;
A
#
# COMPACT_ATOMS: atom_id res chain seq x y z
N GLY A 1 -4.93 12.49 -16.86
CA GLY A 1 -6.35 12.60 -16.58
C GLY A 1 -6.62 13.75 -15.65
N GLU A 2 -7.73 14.42 -15.79
CA GLU A 2 -8.08 15.63 -15.03
C GLU A 2 -8.22 15.41 -13.51
N ASN A 3 -8.21 14.16 -13.04
CA ASN A 3 -8.27 13.81 -11.62
C ASN A 3 -7.20 12.75 -11.32
N ASP A 4 -6.09 13.19 -10.75
CA ASP A 4 -5.14 12.27 -10.14
C ASP A 4 -5.68 11.70 -8.82
N MET A 5 -4.99 10.68 -8.29
CA MET A 5 -5.36 10.03 -7.03
C MET A 5 -5.46 11.04 -5.87
N VAL A 6 -4.48 11.93 -5.74
CA VAL A 6 -4.36 12.87 -4.61
C VAL A 6 -5.51 13.88 -4.62
N SER A 7 -5.79 14.48 -5.77
CA SER A 7 -6.91 15.44 -5.93
C SER A 7 -8.26 14.78 -5.67
N SER A 8 -8.42 13.55 -6.09
CA SER A 8 -9.65 12.77 -5.85
C SER A 8 -9.85 12.48 -4.36
N ILE A 9 -8.78 12.10 -3.65
CA ILE A 9 -8.80 11.86 -2.20
C ILE A 9 -9.16 13.17 -1.46
N ASP A 10 -8.52 14.30 -1.77
CA ASP A 10 -8.81 15.59 -1.10
C ASP A 10 -10.28 15.99 -1.25
N LYS A 11 -10.83 15.85 -2.45
CA LYS A 11 -12.23 16.16 -2.75
C LYS A 11 -13.18 15.26 -1.93
N VAL A 12 -12.94 13.96 -1.89
CA VAL A 12 -13.77 13.01 -1.14
C VAL A 12 -13.68 13.27 0.35
N LEU A 13 -12.48 13.47 0.90
CA LEU A 13 -12.28 13.76 2.32
C LEU A 13 -12.96 15.08 2.75
N THR A 14 -12.94 16.09 1.89
CA THR A 14 -13.64 17.36 2.14
C THR A 14 -15.15 17.16 2.20
N THR A 15 -15.67 16.29 1.33
CA THR A 15 -17.10 15.93 1.34
C THR A 15 -17.48 15.14 2.59
N ILE A 16 -16.69 14.14 2.96
CA ILE A 16 -16.94 13.28 4.13
C ILE A 16 -16.85 14.08 5.44
N ALA A 17 -15.96 15.06 5.54
CA ALA A 17 -15.85 15.93 6.70
C ALA A 17 -17.18 16.62 7.06
N SER A 18 -18.03 16.89 6.05
CA SER A 18 -19.37 17.45 6.27
C SER A 18 -20.41 16.44 6.78
N GLN A 19 -20.08 15.16 6.87
CA GLN A 19 -21.00 14.06 7.16
C GLN A 19 -20.78 13.42 8.54
N ASP A 20 -19.82 13.93 9.34
CA ASP A 20 -19.45 13.36 10.65
C ASP A 20 -19.20 11.83 10.60
N ALA A 21 -18.44 11.41 9.59
CA ALA A 21 -18.13 10.01 9.32
C ALA A 21 -16.61 9.75 9.40
N VAL A 22 -16.23 8.51 9.74
CA VAL A 22 -14.83 8.08 9.71
C VAL A 22 -14.46 7.71 8.27
N PRO A 23 -13.55 8.43 7.62
CA PRO A 23 -13.13 8.11 6.27
C PRO A 23 -12.12 6.95 6.25
N TYR A 24 -12.39 5.94 5.43
CA TYR A 24 -11.46 4.88 5.09
C TYR A 24 -11.08 5.00 3.62
N ILE A 25 -9.78 5.05 3.34
CA ILE A 25 -9.25 5.16 1.99
C ILE A 25 -8.42 3.92 1.72
N ILE A 26 -8.76 3.19 0.65
CA ILE A 26 -8.01 2.03 0.19
C ILE A 26 -7.36 2.41 -1.13
N ALA A 27 -6.04 2.25 -1.22
CA ALA A 27 -5.27 2.51 -2.43
C ALA A 27 -4.16 1.49 -2.61
N GLU A 28 -3.85 1.19 -3.87
CA GLU A 28 -2.72 0.37 -4.27
C GLU A 28 -1.60 1.27 -4.81
N ILE A 29 -0.38 1.15 -4.26
CA ILE A 29 0.79 1.92 -4.70
C ILE A 29 1.98 0.98 -4.86
N PRO A 30 2.57 0.87 -6.08
CA PRO A 30 2.09 1.38 -7.37
C PRO A 30 0.77 0.75 -7.80
N THR A 31 0.02 1.43 -8.68
CA THR A 31 -1.26 0.91 -9.19
C THR A 31 -1.08 -0.27 -10.14
N ASN A 32 -2.02 -1.21 -10.15
CA ASN A 32 -2.08 -2.31 -11.10
C ASN A 32 -3.26 -2.06 -12.08
N PRO A 33 -3.10 -2.13 -13.41
CA PRO A 33 -1.89 -2.56 -14.16
C PRO A 33 -0.98 -1.42 -14.65
N ARG A 34 -1.31 -0.18 -14.34
CA ARG A 34 -0.61 0.97 -14.94
C ARG A 34 0.74 1.30 -14.34
N VAL A 35 1.03 0.77 -13.16
CA VAL A 35 2.29 1.03 -12.43
C VAL A 35 2.48 2.55 -12.18
N GLU A 36 1.42 3.22 -11.78
CA GLU A 36 1.43 4.65 -11.43
C GLU A 36 1.71 4.82 -9.94
N VAL A 37 2.56 5.77 -9.62
CA VAL A 37 2.83 6.20 -8.24
C VAL A 37 2.38 7.64 -8.10
N PRO A 38 1.55 7.98 -7.08
CA PRO A 38 1.18 9.36 -6.83
C PRO A 38 2.37 10.15 -6.29
N ASP A 39 2.31 11.48 -6.35
CA ASP A 39 3.20 12.33 -5.57
C ASP A 39 2.97 12.04 -4.07
N LEU A 40 3.94 11.38 -3.43
CA LEU A 40 3.82 10.89 -2.06
C LEU A 40 3.82 12.03 -1.03
N GLN A 41 4.48 13.15 -1.32
CA GLN A 41 4.45 14.32 -0.44
C GLN A 41 3.07 15.00 -0.46
N ASN A 42 2.49 15.14 -1.64
CA ASN A 42 1.13 15.66 -1.78
C ASN A 42 0.10 14.69 -1.19
N LEU A 43 0.27 13.39 -1.36
CA LEU A 43 -0.57 12.37 -0.72
C LEU A 43 -0.54 12.52 0.81
N LYS A 44 0.66 12.58 1.40
CA LYS A 44 0.83 12.81 2.83
C LYS A 44 0.14 14.11 3.28
N ALA A 45 0.35 15.20 2.56
CA ALA A 45 -0.24 16.49 2.87
C ALA A 45 -1.77 16.43 2.88
N VAL A 46 -2.38 15.80 1.89
CA VAL A 46 -3.84 15.63 1.79
C VAL A 46 -4.39 14.74 2.90
N LEU A 47 -3.73 13.63 3.21
CA LEU A 47 -4.15 12.70 4.26
C LEU A 47 -3.99 13.30 5.67
N SER A 48 -3.03 14.20 5.87
CA SER A 48 -2.77 14.87 7.15
C SER A 48 -3.50 16.20 7.31
N LYS A 49 -4.18 16.68 6.28
CA LYS A 49 -4.87 17.97 6.27
C LYS A 49 -6.05 17.93 7.26
N GLN A 50 -6.02 18.82 8.24
CA GLN A 50 -7.15 19.00 9.14
C GLN A 50 -8.34 19.61 8.38
N ARG A 51 -9.50 19.02 8.58
CA ARG A 51 -10.78 19.48 8.03
C ARG A 51 -11.75 19.74 9.17
N GLN A 52 -12.76 20.54 8.91
CA GLN A 52 -13.78 20.88 9.89
C GLN A 52 -15.13 20.33 9.47
N THR A 53 -15.92 19.94 10.48
CA THR A 53 -17.33 19.61 10.32
C THR A 53 -18.15 20.90 10.12
N PRO A 54 -19.41 20.82 9.69
CA PRO A 54 -20.27 22.01 9.54
C PRO A 54 -20.45 22.78 10.83
N ASN A 55 -20.27 22.13 11.98
CA ASN A 55 -20.40 22.77 13.31
C ASN A 55 -19.10 23.43 13.77
N GLY A 56 -18.02 23.37 12.97
CA GLY A 56 -16.71 23.94 13.31
C GLY A 56 -15.79 23.02 14.13
N ASP A 57 -16.24 21.81 14.45
CA ASP A 57 -15.40 20.82 15.11
C ASP A 57 -14.37 20.22 14.17
N THR A 58 -13.26 19.70 14.69
CA THR A 58 -12.26 18.99 13.89
C THR A 58 -12.85 17.68 13.37
N ALA A 59 -12.84 17.47 12.07
CA ALA A 59 -13.25 16.23 11.44
C ALA A 59 -12.29 15.08 11.80
N ILE A 60 -12.81 13.85 11.79
CA ILE A 60 -12.03 12.65 12.13
C ILE A 60 -10.97 12.42 11.05
N ASP A 61 -9.73 12.17 11.49
CA ASP A 61 -8.63 11.84 10.59
C ASP A 61 -8.90 10.54 9.82
N PRO A 62 -8.54 10.50 8.52
CA PRO A 62 -8.74 9.30 7.72
C PRO A 62 -7.86 8.14 8.19
N VAL A 63 -8.34 6.92 7.94
CA VAL A 63 -7.54 5.71 7.98
C VAL A 63 -7.14 5.37 6.54
N PHE A 64 -5.86 5.36 6.27
CA PHE A 64 -5.31 4.99 4.97
C PHE A 64 -4.93 3.51 4.97
N ILE A 65 -5.51 2.75 4.06
CA ILE A 65 -5.26 1.32 3.89
C ILE A 65 -4.51 1.13 2.58
N LEU A 66 -3.22 0.79 2.69
CA LEU A 66 -2.30 0.71 1.57
C LEU A 66 -2.11 -0.75 1.15
N ASP A 67 -2.49 -1.06 -0.08
CA ASP A 67 -2.11 -2.32 -0.72
C ASP A 67 -0.67 -2.21 -1.23
N GLN A 68 0.24 -2.96 -0.61
CA GLN A 68 1.65 -3.07 -0.98
C GLN A 68 2.00 -4.39 -1.68
N THR A 69 1.00 -5.12 -2.17
CA THR A 69 1.25 -6.42 -2.81
C THR A 69 2.26 -6.32 -3.96
N PHE A 70 2.25 -5.22 -4.68
CA PHE A 70 3.16 -4.96 -5.80
C PHE A 70 4.60 -4.67 -5.36
N CYS A 71 4.77 -3.97 -4.23
CA CYS A 71 6.06 -3.53 -3.69
C CYS A 71 6.13 -3.72 -2.17
N PRO A 72 6.09 -4.97 -1.65
CA PRO A 72 6.05 -5.20 -0.21
C PRO A 72 7.39 -4.88 0.49
N ASN A 73 8.43 -4.56 -0.26
CA ASN A 73 9.77 -4.17 0.20
C ASN A 73 9.91 -2.68 0.48
N VAL A 74 8.94 -1.86 0.07
CA VAL A 74 9.01 -0.40 0.25
C VAL A 74 8.58 -0.03 1.66
N HIS A 75 9.30 0.90 2.27
CA HIS A 75 9.07 1.37 3.63
C HIS A 75 8.21 2.63 3.62
N PHE A 76 6.96 2.52 4.11
CA PHE A 76 6.01 3.64 4.23
C PHE A 76 5.65 3.97 5.68
N LEU A 77 5.86 3.04 6.61
CA LEU A 77 5.18 3.02 7.91
C LEU A 77 6.11 3.22 9.10
N GLY A 78 7.42 3.21 8.89
CA GLY A 78 8.42 3.45 9.93
C GLY A 78 8.33 4.88 10.49
N GLU A 79 8.99 5.14 11.61
CA GLU A 79 8.91 6.44 12.32
C GLU A 79 9.39 7.62 11.48
N GLU A 80 10.34 7.39 10.56
CA GLU A 80 10.88 8.40 9.66
C GLU A 80 10.34 8.30 8.23
N ASP A 81 9.46 7.33 7.97
CA ASP A 81 8.91 7.11 6.64
C ASP A 81 7.82 8.13 6.30
N ILE A 82 7.52 8.23 4.99
CA ILE A 82 6.61 9.24 4.44
C ILE A 82 5.22 9.25 5.09
N LEU A 83 4.68 8.10 5.47
CA LEU A 83 3.35 7.96 6.06
C LEU A 83 3.36 7.81 7.60
N ALA A 84 4.50 8.03 8.27
CA ALA A 84 4.62 7.88 9.72
C ALA A 84 3.57 8.66 10.53
N THR A 85 3.17 9.81 10.03
CA THR A 85 2.20 10.72 10.69
C THR A 85 0.75 10.50 10.28
N VAL A 86 0.49 9.65 9.29
CA VAL A 86 -0.84 9.31 8.79
C VAL A 86 -1.30 7.99 9.43
N ARG A 87 -2.56 7.89 9.85
CA ARG A 87 -3.14 6.63 10.37
C ARG A 87 -3.17 5.59 9.25
N THR A 88 -2.12 4.75 9.16
CA THR A 88 -1.93 3.85 8.00
C THR A 88 -1.83 2.41 8.44
N ILE A 89 -2.56 1.56 7.71
CA ILE A 89 -2.45 0.11 7.72
C ILE A 89 -2.00 -0.32 6.33
N SER A 90 -0.96 -1.13 6.25
CA SER A 90 -0.53 -1.73 4.98
C SER A 90 -0.82 -3.22 4.99
N TYR A 91 -1.14 -3.78 3.84
CA TYR A 91 -1.26 -5.22 3.65
C TYR A 91 -0.57 -5.68 2.36
N ALA A 92 -0.20 -6.95 2.34
CA ALA A 92 0.32 -7.60 1.16
C ALA A 92 -0.29 -9.00 1.01
N SER A 93 -0.70 -9.34 -0.22
CA SER A 93 -1.22 -10.67 -0.53
C SER A 93 -0.12 -11.72 -0.43
N GLY A 94 -0.39 -12.79 0.31
CA GLY A 94 0.51 -13.94 0.40
C GLY A 94 0.69 -14.69 -0.92
N SER A 95 -0.26 -14.61 -1.84
CA SER A 95 -0.19 -15.29 -3.14
C SER A 95 0.90 -14.75 -4.08
N LYS A 96 1.61 -13.72 -3.68
CA LYS A 96 2.67 -13.05 -4.45
C LYS A 96 4.02 -13.24 -3.73
N PHE A 97 4.80 -12.18 -3.61
CA PHE A 97 6.14 -12.22 -3.01
C PHE A 97 6.20 -12.80 -1.59
N PRO A 98 5.27 -12.54 -0.66
CA PRO A 98 5.38 -13.04 0.70
C PRO A 98 5.52 -14.55 0.80
N SER A 99 4.73 -15.33 0.05
CA SER A 99 4.84 -16.79 0.07
C SER A 99 5.56 -17.39 -1.15
N GLY A 100 5.96 -16.56 -2.13
CA GLY A 100 6.45 -17.08 -3.42
C GLY A 100 5.38 -17.84 -4.20
N GLY A 101 4.10 -17.49 -4.02
CA GLY A 101 2.97 -18.15 -4.69
C GLY A 101 2.53 -19.49 -4.06
N LYS A 102 3.04 -19.85 -2.89
CA LYS A 102 2.77 -21.16 -2.25
C LYS A 102 1.52 -21.20 -1.39
N CYS A 103 1.03 -20.06 -0.93
CA CYS A 103 -0.24 -19.96 -0.21
C CYS A 103 -0.91 -18.59 -0.46
N THR A 104 -2.17 -18.48 -0.06
CA THR A 104 -2.96 -17.25 -0.21
C THR A 104 -2.95 -16.36 1.02
N ALA A 105 -2.50 -16.85 2.16
CA ALA A 105 -2.43 -16.05 3.37
C ALA A 105 -1.43 -14.91 3.20
N GLY A 106 -1.85 -13.70 3.54
CA GLY A 106 -1.05 -12.50 3.56
C GLY A 106 -0.83 -12.00 4.97
N TYR A 107 -0.40 -10.75 5.05
CA TYR A 107 -0.24 -10.06 6.34
C TYR A 107 -0.70 -8.61 6.23
N CYS A 108 -1.06 -8.03 7.36
CA CYS A 108 -1.23 -6.60 7.48
C CYS A 108 -0.43 -6.07 8.68
N VAL A 109 0.03 -4.84 8.56
CA VAL A 109 0.77 -4.13 9.60
C VAL A 109 0.24 -2.72 9.74
N ALA A 110 0.31 -2.17 10.93
CA ALA A 110 -0.08 -0.80 11.19
C ALA A 110 1.12 0.01 11.67
N ASN A 111 1.16 1.29 11.31
CA ASN A 111 2.10 2.21 11.93
C ASN A 111 1.65 2.61 13.35
N ASN A 112 2.46 3.37 14.07
CA ASN A 112 2.17 3.81 15.43
C ASN A 112 0.84 4.58 15.55
N LYS A 113 0.42 5.30 14.52
CA LYS A 113 -0.83 6.06 14.49
C LYS A 113 -2.09 5.18 14.37
N ALA A 114 -1.96 4.01 13.73
CA ALA A 114 -3.06 3.09 13.49
C ALA A 114 -3.03 1.82 14.36
N LYS A 115 -1.99 1.62 15.17
CA LYS A 115 -1.80 0.39 15.96
C LYS A 115 -2.99 0.03 16.86
N ALA A 116 -3.72 1.03 17.37
CA ALA A 116 -4.90 0.80 18.20
C ALA A 116 -6.06 0.09 17.48
N LEU A 117 -6.04 0.05 16.15
CA LEU A 117 -7.04 -0.67 15.34
C LEU A 117 -6.74 -2.17 15.25
N MET A 118 -5.48 -2.59 15.43
CA MET A 118 -5.05 -3.97 15.19
C MET A 118 -5.75 -5.02 16.08
N PRO A 119 -6.00 -4.80 17.39
CA PRO A 119 -6.74 -5.76 18.20
C PRO A 119 -8.15 -6.04 17.68
N ASN A 120 -8.85 -5.02 17.19
CA ASN A 120 -10.19 -5.17 16.62
C ASN A 120 -10.15 -5.89 15.28
N ILE A 121 -9.14 -5.64 14.47
CA ILE A 121 -8.92 -6.35 13.19
C ILE A 121 -8.66 -7.84 13.48
N ALA A 122 -7.77 -8.16 14.43
CA ALA A 122 -7.48 -9.53 14.82
C ALA A 122 -8.72 -10.25 15.35
N LEU A 123 -9.49 -9.60 16.22
CA LEU A 123 -10.75 -10.14 16.73
C LEU A 123 -11.74 -10.43 15.58
N HIS A 124 -11.87 -9.50 14.64
CA HIS A 124 -12.79 -9.67 13.52
C HIS A 124 -12.36 -10.81 12.59
N LEU A 125 -11.06 -10.95 12.30
CA LEU A 125 -10.53 -12.06 11.51
C LEU A 125 -10.83 -13.41 12.18
N SER A 126 -10.67 -13.50 13.51
CA SER A 126 -10.96 -14.71 14.27
C SER A 126 -12.46 -15.04 14.25
N LEU A 127 -13.33 -14.06 14.48
CA LEU A 127 -14.78 -14.25 14.49
C LEU A 127 -15.34 -14.64 13.11
N CYS A 128 -14.70 -14.20 12.04
CA CYS A 128 -15.12 -14.49 10.67
C CYS A 128 -14.42 -15.72 10.06
N ASP A 129 -13.61 -16.44 10.83
CA ASP A 129 -12.82 -17.57 10.36
C ASP A 129 -11.91 -17.24 9.15
N ASN A 130 -11.34 -16.03 9.19
CA ASN A 130 -10.46 -15.50 8.14
C ASN A 130 -8.99 -15.44 8.56
N GLU A 131 -8.62 -16.08 9.66
CA GLU A 131 -7.23 -16.21 10.08
C GLU A 131 -6.48 -17.20 9.18
N ALA A 132 -5.18 -17.02 9.06
CA ALA A 132 -4.34 -17.99 8.36
C ALA A 132 -4.34 -19.34 9.10
N THR A 133 -4.38 -20.43 8.38
CA THR A 133 -4.24 -21.78 8.93
C THR A 133 -2.80 -22.04 9.42
N ALA A 134 -2.61 -23.04 10.29
CA ALA A 134 -1.28 -23.44 10.75
C ALA A 134 -0.33 -23.72 9.57
N GLN A 135 -0.78 -24.43 8.56
CA GLN A 135 0.01 -24.73 7.36
C GLN A 135 0.42 -23.44 6.60
N GLN A 136 -0.47 -22.47 6.50
CA GLN A 136 -0.16 -21.18 5.87
C GLN A 136 0.87 -20.38 6.68
N TYR A 137 0.79 -20.40 8.01
CA TYR A 137 1.82 -19.82 8.88
C TYR A 137 3.18 -20.45 8.66
N GLU A 138 3.27 -21.76 8.58
CA GLU A 138 4.53 -22.48 8.29
C GLU A 138 5.11 -22.07 6.94
N ILE A 139 4.28 -21.98 5.90
CA ILE A 139 4.70 -21.53 4.57
C ILE A 139 5.23 -20.09 4.63
N LEU A 140 4.50 -19.18 5.25
CA LEU A 140 4.93 -17.77 5.37
C LEU A 140 6.24 -17.66 6.18
N ALA A 141 6.35 -18.37 7.31
CA ALA A 141 7.56 -18.40 8.12
C ALA A 141 8.79 -18.89 7.33
N ALA A 142 8.60 -19.87 6.45
CA ALA A 142 9.67 -20.39 5.59
C ALA A 142 10.03 -19.46 4.43
N GLN A 143 9.07 -18.68 3.88
CA GLN A 143 9.26 -17.90 2.67
C GLN A 143 9.61 -16.42 2.92
N LEU A 144 9.07 -15.80 3.97
CA LEU A 144 9.31 -14.39 4.27
C LEU A 144 10.80 -14.01 4.40
N PRO A 145 11.67 -14.81 5.03
CA PRO A 145 13.09 -14.46 5.15
C PRO A 145 13.79 -14.24 3.80
N SER A 146 13.37 -14.92 2.73
CA SER A 146 13.94 -14.76 1.38
C SER A 146 13.21 -13.75 0.51
N MET A 147 12.14 -13.14 1.00
CA MET A 147 11.27 -12.27 0.19
C MET A 147 12.04 -11.11 -0.44
N LEU A 148 12.84 -10.39 0.34
CA LEU A 148 13.60 -9.24 -0.18
C LEU A 148 14.60 -9.64 -1.27
N GLN A 149 15.27 -10.79 -1.11
CA GLN A 149 16.19 -11.27 -2.14
C GLN A 149 15.45 -11.64 -3.41
N ARG A 150 14.31 -12.33 -3.31
CA ARG A 150 13.48 -12.68 -4.47
C ARG A 150 12.94 -11.45 -5.21
N ILE A 151 12.62 -10.37 -4.49
CA ILE A 151 12.21 -9.10 -5.09
C ILE A 151 13.38 -8.46 -5.84
N LYS A 152 14.59 -8.44 -5.25
CA LYS A 152 15.79 -7.92 -5.92
C LYS A 152 16.11 -8.69 -7.20
N ASP A 153 16.04 -10.02 -7.14
CA ASP A 153 16.26 -10.86 -8.31
C ASP A 153 15.21 -10.60 -9.41
N ALA A 154 13.95 -10.39 -9.01
CA ALA A 154 12.87 -10.05 -9.94
C ALA A 154 13.11 -8.67 -10.59
N TYR A 155 13.64 -7.70 -9.87
CA TYR A 155 13.98 -6.38 -10.43
C TYR A 155 15.13 -6.47 -11.43
N VAL A 156 16.16 -7.25 -11.13
CA VAL A 156 17.27 -7.50 -12.10
C VAL A 156 16.71 -8.11 -13.38
N ASN A 157 15.95 -9.19 -13.28
CA ASN A 157 15.35 -9.86 -14.44
C ASN A 157 14.41 -8.91 -15.22
N THR A 158 13.65 -8.08 -14.52
CA THR A 158 12.77 -7.09 -15.15
C THR A 158 13.57 -6.07 -15.94
N ARG A 159 14.66 -5.52 -15.40
CA ARG A 159 15.51 -4.55 -16.09
C ARG A 159 16.16 -5.15 -17.33
N GLU A 160 16.67 -6.37 -17.23
CA GLU A 160 17.25 -7.07 -18.41
C GLU A 160 16.21 -7.26 -19.51
N PHE A 161 15.01 -7.70 -19.13
CA PHE A 161 13.92 -7.89 -20.08
C PHE A 161 13.43 -6.57 -20.70
N VAL A 162 13.30 -5.53 -19.91
CA VAL A 162 12.95 -4.17 -20.40
C VAL A 162 13.99 -3.65 -21.37
N THR A 163 15.28 -3.83 -21.08
CA THR A 163 16.38 -3.45 -21.98
C THR A 163 16.27 -4.19 -23.32
N PHE A 164 16.09 -5.49 -23.28
CA PHE A 164 15.89 -6.30 -24.47
C PHE A 164 14.70 -5.82 -25.32
N ILE A 165 13.56 -5.52 -24.68
CA ILE A 165 12.38 -5.02 -25.42
C ILE A 165 12.66 -3.65 -26.03
N LYS A 166 13.32 -2.72 -25.32
CA LYS A 166 13.66 -1.41 -25.84
C LYS A 166 14.58 -1.47 -27.05
N GLU A 167 15.52 -2.42 -27.06
CA GLU A 167 16.44 -2.63 -28.21
C GLU A 167 15.74 -3.28 -29.40
N THR A 168 14.79 -4.19 -29.13
CA THR A 168 14.13 -4.97 -30.20
C THR A 168 12.88 -4.26 -30.74
N LEU A 169 12.17 -3.52 -29.89
CA LEU A 169 10.92 -2.80 -30.20
C LEU A 169 10.98 -1.37 -29.63
N PRO A 170 11.74 -0.46 -30.24
CA PRO A 170 12.00 0.88 -29.71
C PRO A 170 10.73 1.73 -29.44
N GLU A 171 9.65 1.48 -30.18
CA GLU A 171 8.36 2.17 -30.03
C GLU A 171 7.45 1.58 -28.96
N ALA A 172 7.83 0.49 -28.29
CA ALA A 172 7.03 -0.12 -27.24
C ALA A 172 6.91 0.81 -26.02
N LYS A 173 5.68 1.03 -25.56
CA LYS A 173 5.43 1.73 -24.29
C LYS A 173 5.48 0.72 -23.16
N LEU A 174 6.39 0.93 -22.22
CA LEU A 174 6.67 -0.01 -21.14
C LEU A 174 6.36 0.63 -19.78
N ASN A 175 5.55 -0.05 -18.98
CA ASN A 175 5.33 0.26 -17.57
C ASN A 175 5.81 -0.94 -16.76
N PHE A 176 6.69 -0.72 -15.80
CA PHE A 176 7.25 -1.79 -14.98
C PHE A 176 7.63 -1.29 -13.59
N VAL A 177 7.68 -2.22 -12.64
CA VAL A 177 8.10 -1.93 -11.27
C VAL A 177 9.61 -2.08 -11.16
N SER A 178 10.25 -1.09 -10.55
CA SER A 178 11.66 -1.10 -10.19
C SER A 178 11.84 -0.54 -8.79
N GLU A 179 13.03 -0.72 -8.21
CA GLU A 179 13.38 -0.14 -6.92
C GLU A 179 13.34 1.40 -6.88
N ASP A 180 13.48 2.04 -8.02
CA ASP A 180 13.52 3.51 -8.13
C ASP A 180 12.12 4.12 -8.26
N LEU A 181 11.14 3.34 -8.72
CA LEU A 181 9.80 3.83 -9.05
C LEU A 181 9.11 4.55 -7.89
N VAL A 182 9.29 4.08 -6.67
CA VAL A 182 8.65 4.67 -5.48
C VAL A 182 9.51 5.76 -4.83
N ASN A 183 10.81 5.77 -5.13
CA ASN A 183 11.73 6.79 -4.64
C ASN A 183 11.70 8.07 -5.48
N GLU A 184 11.27 7.98 -6.74
CA GLU A 184 11.17 9.09 -7.70
C GLU A 184 9.76 9.72 -7.76
N GLY A 185 8.78 9.09 -7.13
CA GLY A 185 7.35 9.48 -7.15
C GLY A 185 6.99 10.63 -6.22
#